data_1146c823d294845132e04897cc46bdc7
#
_entry.id   1146c823d294845132e04897cc46bdc7
#
_cell.length_a   1.000
_cell.length_b   1.000
_cell.length_c   1.000
_cell.angle_alpha   90.00
_cell.angle_beta   90.00
_cell.angle_gamma   90.00
#
_symmetry.space_group_name_H-M   'P 1'
#
loop_
_entity.id
_entity.type
_entity.pdbx_description
1 polymer ?
#
loop_
_entity_poly.entity_id
_entity_poly.type
_entity_poly.pdbx_seq_one_letter_code
_entity_poly.pdbx_strand_id
1 'polypeptide(L)'
;MCSYNCDGFGFSGSLFYSPAGRHAKGEKIAIHGWGPQHEGRYVDQVEYTYNVVGLMNERQLTIVETTFDGRLELQNREGLLDYFSLMRLTLQRAANAREAIKCMAELVEEYGYNSSGESITICDPNEAWIMEIIGKGPGRKGAVWVALRIPDDCICAHANLSRIRQFPLEGSKSQKVPKSKSISSKHLQYINQPQVECVYAWDVVDFAREKGYFSGRDEEFSFRDAYCPIDFENVRYADARVWSFFRHHRSDMDQYLPYINGEFDRCDHLPLWVKPDEPLSMQDVQRDMRDHFEGTPLDMTADMTAGPWGMPIRPLPMHFRSSDSLDFFRERPIATQQSGFTMTCQMRSWLPDDVGGVTWFNCDDADMVAYVPLYCCITQVPDPFRPENNPRNEFSFESAFWMNNWVANMVYPRYSMMIGDMRTAQSELEDYYYADQDSVLEAIKNMTPADRRDYLNKKSIAYADRMMKRWDRLAKYLIVKYNDQVVRRVDENGNFLRWGYDTPGYDQRFIDAIAPATGDRYRLKKVIDRRER
;
A
#
# COMPACT_ATOMS: atom_id res chain seq x y z
N MET A 1 3.31 6.45 12.01
CA MET A 1 2.24 6.09 11.05
C MET A 1 2.84 5.26 9.93
N CYS A 2 2.06 4.32 9.37
CA CYS A 2 2.45 3.49 8.23
C CYS A 2 1.22 3.25 7.35
N SER A 3 1.35 3.30 6.02
CA SER A 3 0.22 3.09 5.11
C SER A 3 0.58 2.11 4.00
N TYR A 4 -0.44 1.40 3.47
CA TYR A 4 -0.25 0.35 2.49
C TYR A 4 -1.50 0.15 1.62
N ASN A 5 -1.29 0.05 0.30
CA ASN A 5 -2.26 -0.46 -0.67
C ASN A 5 -1.77 -1.82 -1.15
N CYS A 6 -2.54 -2.87 -0.91
CA CYS A 6 -2.23 -4.23 -1.36
C CYS A 6 -2.85 -4.48 -2.73
N ASP A 7 -2.03 -4.46 -3.76
CA ASP A 7 -2.49 -4.54 -5.14
C ASP A 7 -2.25 -5.92 -5.75
N GLY A 8 -3.26 -6.46 -6.41
CA GLY A 8 -3.17 -7.75 -7.10
C GLY A 8 -4.29 -7.95 -8.11
N PHE A 9 -3.99 -8.61 -9.24
CA PHE A 9 -4.99 -8.84 -10.28
C PHE A 9 -6.01 -9.91 -9.87
N GLY A 10 -7.29 -9.57 -10.03
CA GLY A 10 -8.39 -10.48 -9.70
C GLY A 10 -8.37 -10.94 -8.23
N PHE A 11 -7.99 -10.07 -7.34
CA PHE A 11 -7.85 -10.28 -5.91
C PHE A 11 -9.04 -9.61 -5.19
N SER A 12 -9.71 -10.32 -4.30
CA SER A 12 -10.68 -9.76 -3.36
C SER A 12 -10.00 -9.61 -2.00
N GLY A 13 -9.99 -8.39 -1.44
CA GLY A 13 -9.38 -8.13 -0.16
C GLY A 13 -10.22 -8.62 1.01
N SER A 14 -9.54 -8.93 2.11
CA SER A 14 -10.16 -9.23 3.40
C SER A 14 -9.19 -8.87 4.53
N LEU A 15 -9.71 -8.76 5.75
CA LEU A 15 -8.86 -8.49 6.92
C LEU A 15 -8.20 -9.80 7.38
N PHE A 16 -6.88 -9.84 7.35
CA PHE A 16 -6.14 -10.91 7.99
C PHE A 16 -6.32 -10.82 9.53
N TYR A 17 -6.54 -11.98 10.16
CA TYR A 17 -6.65 -12.08 11.60
C TYR A 17 -5.96 -13.34 12.12
N SER A 18 -5.18 -13.19 13.20
CA SER A 18 -4.59 -14.31 13.91
C SER A 18 -4.71 -14.06 15.42
N PRO A 19 -5.40 -14.92 16.18
CA PRO A 19 -5.53 -14.74 17.62
C PRO A 19 -4.21 -14.98 18.35
N ALA A 20 -4.03 -14.28 19.49
CA ALA A 20 -2.99 -14.63 20.43
C ALA A 20 -3.17 -16.06 20.95
N GLY A 21 -2.08 -16.76 21.23
CA GLY A 21 -2.14 -18.14 21.69
C GLY A 21 -0.95 -18.58 22.53
N ARG A 22 -1.15 -19.64 23.31
CA ARG A 22 -0.08 -20.41 23.94
C ARG A 22 0.01 -21.77 23.26
N HIS A 23 1.22 -22.18 22.92
CA HIS A 23 1.50 -23.36 22.12
C HIS A 23 2.38 -24.34 22.90
N ALA A 24 2.20 -25.63 22.65
CA ALA A 24 3.02 -26.66 23.26
C ALA A 24 4.45 -26.66 22.66
N LYS A 25 5.42 -27.04 23.48
CA LYS A 25 6.79 -27.20 22.98
C LYS A 25 6.87 -28.26 21.88
N GLY A 26 7.46 -27.87 20.74
CA GLY A 26 7.59 -28.72 19.55
C GLY A 26 6.35 -28.75 18.65
N GLU A 27 5.34 -27.93 18.94
CA GLU A 27 4.22 -27.70 18.03
C GLU A 27 4.72 -27.09 16.72
N LYS A 28 4.03 -27.36 15.62
CA LYS A 28 4.35 -26.81 14.31
C LYS A 28 3.16 -26.04 13.77
N ILE A 29 3.44 -24.92 13.11
CA ILE A 29 2.43 -24.11 12.42
C ILE A 29 2.52 -24.32 10.92
N ALA A 30 1.37 -24.52 10.27
CA ALA A 30 1.29 -24.57 8.81
C ALA A 30 1.59 -23.21 8.18
N ILE A 31 2.34 -23.22 7.08
CA ILE A 31 2.61 -22.04 6.28
C ILE A 31 1.43 -21.82 5.34
N HIS A 32 0.92 -20.60 5.32
CA HIS A 32 -0.14 -20.13 4.44
C HIS A 32 0.43 -19.01 3.57
N GLY A 33 1.11 -19.36 2.48
CA GLY A 33 1.61 -18.40 1.49
C GLY A 33 0.61 -18.14 0.35
N TRP A 34 1.04 -17.36 -0.62
CA TRP A 34 0.26 -17.03 -1.81
C TRP A 34 0.22 -18.17 -2.84
N GLY A 35 -0.30 -19.30 -2.50
CA GLY A 35 -0.49 -20.34 -3.50
C GLY A 35 -0.34 -21.77 -2.99
N PRO A 36 -0.75 -22.76 -3.78
CA PRO A 36 -0.79 -24.16 -3.39
C PRO A 36 0.57 -24.81 -3.11
N GLN A 37 1.69 -24.18 -3.56
CA GLN A 37 3.05 -24.69 -3.31
C GLN A 37 3.43 -24.71 -1.83
N HIS A 38 2.67 -24.04 -0.96
CA HIS A 38 2.90 -24.01 0.49
C HIS A 38 2.04 -25.03 1.25
N GLU A 39 1.10 -25.70 0.60
CA GLU A 39 0.28 -26.70 1.25
C GLU A 39 1.11 -27.85 1.83
N GLY A 40 0.82 -28.21 3.08
CA GLY A 40 1.52 -29.27 3.80
C GLY A 40 2.91 -28.93 4.29
N ARG A 41 3.34 -27.64 4.26
CA ARG A 41 4.61 -27.16 4.80
C ARG A 41 4.43 -26.56 6.18
N TYR A 42 5.41 -26.77 7.06
CA TYR A 42 5.34 -26.38 8.47
C TYR A 42 6.65 -25.77 8.94
N VAL A 43 6.55 -24.81 9.87
CA VAL A 43 7.66 -24.29 10.66
C VAL A 43 7.43 -24.54 12.14
N ASP A 44 8.47 -24.47 12.96
CA ASP A 44 8.34 -24.62 14.39
C ASP A 44 7.57 -23.44 15.00
N GLN A 45 6.61 -23.75 15.90
CA GLN A 45 5.83 -22.73 16.59
C GLN A 45 6.54 -22.28 17.87
N VAL A 46 6.40 -20.98 18.18
CA VAL A 46 6.86 -20.43 19.45
C VAL A 46 5.84 -20.68 20.56
N GLU A 47 6.26 -20.62 21.84
CA GLU A 47 5.37 -20.90 22.97
C GLU A 47 4.23 -19.89 23.14
N TYR A 48 4.42 -18.67 22.64
CA TYR A 48 3.42 -17.61 22.69
C TYR A 48 3.38 -16.83 21.37
N THR A 49 2.18 -16.55 20.87
CA THR A 49 1.95 -15.70 19.70
C THR A 49 1.08 -14.51 20.06
N TYR A 50 1.38 -13.34 19.47
CA TYR A 50 0.60 -12.12 19.60
C TYR A 50 -0.67 -12.16 18.74
N ASN A 51 -1.71 -11.44 19.21
CA ASN A 51 -2.89 -11.14 18.42
C ASN A 51 -2.53 -10.22 17.24
N VAL A 52 -3.00 -10.55 16.03
CA VAL A 52 -2.72 -9.77 14.81
C VAL A 52 -4.03 -9.39 14.13
N VAL A 53 -4.21 -8.11 13.83
CA VAL A 53 -5.38 -7.54 13.15
C VAL A 53 -4.90 -6.78 11.91
N GLY A 54 -5.22 -7.27 10.74
CA GLY A 54 -4.60 -6.80 9.49
C GLY A 54 -3.09 -7.11 9.51
N LEU A 55 -2.28 -6.10 9.32
CA LEU A 55 -0.82 -6.21 9.38
C LEU A 55 -0.23 -5.48 10.60
N MET A 56 -1.02 -5.39 11.70
CA MET A 56 -0.60 -4.85 12.99
C MET A 56 -0.88 -5.86 14.10
N ASN A 57 0.07 -6.05 15.02
CA ASN A 57 -0.15 -6.89 16.21
C ASN A 57 -0.56 -6.07 17.44
N GLU A 58 -0.95 -6.76 18.52
CA GLU A 58 -1.40 -6.14 19.78
C GLU A 58 -0.32 -5.34 20.52
N ARG A 59 0.95 -5.41 20.07
CA ARG A 59 2.07 -4.56 20.53
C ARG A 59 2.26 -3.33 19.64
N GLN A 60 1.34 -3.03 18.74
CA GLN A 60 1.39 -1.95 17.76
C GLN A 60 2.51 -2.10 16.71
N LEU A 61 3.14 -3.28 16.62
CA LEU A 61 4.09 -3.56 15.54
C LEU A 61 3.31 -3.74 14.24
N THR A 62 3.71 -2.99 13.21
CA THR A 62 3.14 -3.02 11.86
C THR A 62 4.22 -3.41 10.86
N ILE A 63 3.89 -4.33 9.95
CA ILE A 63 4.79 -4.77 8.87
C ILE A 63 4.02 -4.76 7.55
N VAL A 64 4.50 -4.00 6.57
CA VAL A 64 3.94 -3.94 5.21
C VAL A 64 5.06 -4.04 4.17
N GLU A 65 4.71 -4.28 2.90
CA GLU A 65 5.71 -4.57 1.88
C GLU A 65 5.37 -4.00 0.50
N THR A 66 6.34 -4.06 -0.41
CA THR A 66 6.14 -3.98 -1.87
C THR A 66 7.17 -4.85 -2.57
N THR A 67 6.71 -5.68 -3.50
CA THR A 67 7.59 -6.51 -4.32
C THR A 67 8.36 -5.64 -5.33
N PHE A 68 9.69 -5.69 -5.30
CA PHE A 68 10.53 -5.03 -6.31
C PHE A 68 11.12 -5.99 -7.35
N ASP A 69 10.78 -7.29 -7.28
CA ASP A 69 11.32 -8.37 -8.10
C ASP A 69 12.85 -8.49 -8.05
N GLY A 70 13.57 -7.50 -8.57
CA GLY A 70 15.02 -7.49 -8.65
C GLY A 70 15.55 -8.53 -9.65
N ARG A 71 16.68 -9.16 -9.34
CA ARG A 71 17.27 -10.20 -10.17
C ARG A 71 16.50 -11.51 -9.99
N LEU A 72 15.66 -11.87 -10.95
CA LEU A 72 14.78 -13.04 -10.88
C LEU A 72 15.52 -14.37 -10.71
N GLU A 73 16.76 -14.47 -11.20
CA GLU A 73 17.63 -15.64 -10.99
C GLU A 73 18.00 -15.88 -9.52
N LEU A 74 17.75 -14.90 -8.65
CA LEU A 74 17.96 -15.03 -7.20
C LEU A 74 16.74 -15.58 -6.45
N GLN A 75 15.59 -15.72 -7.10
CA GLN A 75 14.44 -16.38 -6.49
C GLN A 75 14.74 -17.86 -6.23
N ASN A 76 14.61 -18.31 -4.99
CA ASN A 76 14.77 -19.69 -4.60
C ASN A 76 13.43 -20.34 -4.27
N ARG A 77 12.79 -20.96 -5.25
CA ARG A 77 11.49 -21.63 -5.10
C ARG A 77 11.49 -22.83 -4.14
N GLU A 78 12.66 -23.32 -3.75
CA GLU A 78 12.83 -24.38 -2.75
C GLU A 78 12.76 -23.84 -1.32
N GLY A 79 12.94 -22.52 -1.13
CA GLY A 79 12.76 -21.86 0.15
C GLY A 79 11.35 -22.08 0.70
N LEU A 80 11.23 -22.14 2.02
CA LEU A 80 9.96 -22.46 2.68
C LEU A 80 9.05 -21.23 2.85
N LEU A 81 9.62 -20.04 3.05
CA LEU A 81 8.89 -18.83 3.38
C LEU A 81 8.81 -17.88 2.19
N ASP A 82 7.58 -17.52 1.81
CA ASP A 82 7.33 -16.33 1.01
C ASP A 82 7.30 -15.07 1.90
N TYR A 83 7.26 -13.89 1.28
CA TYR A 83 7.23 -12.62 2.01
C TYR A 83 6.02 -12.52 2.95
N PHE A 84 4.85 -12.99 2.51
CA PHE A 84 3.62 -12.91 3.32
C PHE A 84 3.68 -13.82 4.54
N SER A 85 4.15 -15.06 4.38
CA SER A 85 4.39 -15.98 5.50
C SER A 85 5.43 -15.42 6.47
N LEU A 86 6.51 -14.81 5.93
CA LEU A 86 7.55 -14.17 6.74
C LEU A 86 6.98 -13.04 7.60
N MET A 87 6.20 -12.14 7.01
CA MET A 87 5.54 -11.05 7.73
C MET A 87 4.58 -11.56 8.81
N ARG A 88 3.72 -12.52 8.46
CA ARG A 88 2.73 -13.10 9.39
C ARG A 88 3.38 -13.76 10.60
N LEU A 89 4.39 -14.61 10.36
CA LEU A 89 5.13 -15.27 11.45
C LEU A 89 5.84 -14.25 12.33
N THR A 90 6.40 -13.20 11.73
CA THR A 90 7.08 -12.14 12.48
C THR A 90 6.12 -11.33 13.32
N LEU A 91 4.96 -10.93 12.79
CA LEU A 91 3.93 -10.22 13.56
C LEU A 91 3.41 -11.04 14.76
N GLN A 92 3.35 -12.36 14.62
CA GLN A 92 2.98 -13.24 15.73
C GLN A 92 4.06 -13.38 16.82
N ARG A 93 5.33 -13.07 16.52
CA ARG A 93 6.50 -13.42 17.35
C ARG A 93 7.26 -12.22 17.91
N ALA A 94 7.20 -11.07 17.27
CA ALA A 94 7.97 -9.88 17.64
C ALA A 94 7.09 -8.81 18.29
N ALA A 95 7.62 -8.10 19.28
CA ALA A 95 6.92 -7.04 20.00
C ALA A 95 7.27 -5.64 19.51
N ASN A 96 8.36 -5.48 18.75
CA ASN A 96 8.84 -4.19 18.26
C ASN A 96 9.65 -4.36 16.95
N ALA A 97 10.02 -3.26 16.31
CA ALA A 97 10.68 -3.27 15.01
C ALA A 97 12.03 -4.01 15.01
N ARG A 98 12.83 -3.86 16.06
CA ARG A 98 14.15 -4.51 16.14
C ARG A 98 14.02 -6.02 16.35
N GLU A 99 13.09 -6.47 17.17
CA GLU A 99 12.76 -7.89 17.29
C GLU A 99 12.22 -8.46 15.99
N ALA A 100 11.44 -7.68 15.24
CA ALA A 100 10.94 -8.08 13.92
C ALA A 100 12.06 -8.32 12.91
N ILE A 101 13.02 -7.39 12.78
CA ILE A 101 14.19 -7.55 11.92
C ILE A 101 14.99 -8.80 12.29
N LYS A 102 15.24 -9.01 13.59
CA LYS A 102 15.94 -10.19 14.07
C LYS A 102 15.16 -11.47 13.74
N CYS A 103 13.87 -11.50 14.02
CA CYS A 103 12.98 -12.64 13.74
C CYS A 103 12.97 -12.99 12.25
N MET A 104 12.84 -11.99 11.36
CA MET A 104 12.89 -12.20 9.91
C MET A 104 14.24 -12.78 9.46
N ALA A 105 15.34 -12.23 9.97
CA ALA A 105 16.69 -12.71 9.65
C ALA A 105 16.88 -14.18 10.06
N GLU A 106 16.46 -14.56 11.27
CA GLU A 106 16.53 -15.92 11.79
C GLU A 106 15.63 -16.88 11.00
N LEU A 107 14.41 -16.47 10.69
CA LEU A 107 13.45 -17.28 9.92
C LEU A 107 13.94 -17.58 8.49
N VAL A 108 14.47 -16.59 7.77
CA VAL A 108 14.97 -16.83 6.40
C VAL A 108 16.25 -17.66 6.37
N GLU A 109 17.09 -17.55 7.39
CA GLU A 109 18.28 -18.38 7.54
C GLU A 109 17.90 -19.83 7.84
N GLU A 110 16.90 -20.06 8.71
CA GLU A 110 16.49 -21.39 9.12
C GLU A 110 15.62 -22.10 8.08
N TYR A 111 14.66 -21.37 7.43
CA TYR A 111 13.65 -21.99 6.55
C TYR A 111 13.83 -21.66 5.07
N GLY A 112 14.68 -20.69 4.73
CA GLY A 112 14.87 -20.21 3.37
C GLY A 112 13.76 -19.26 2.90
N TYR A 113 14.07 -18.46 1.89
CA TYR A 113 13.19 -17.43 1.33
C TYR A 113 12.89 -17.74 -0.14
N ASN A 114 11.62 -17.74 -0.55
CA ASN A 114 11.22 -18.17 -1.89
C ASN A 114 10.59 -17.09 -2.77
N SER A 115 10.30 -15.90 -2.23
CA SER A 115 9.82 -14.79 -3.05
C SER A 115 10.93 -14.15 -3.89
N SER A 116 10.54 -13.29 -4.83
CA SER A 116 11.43 -12.32 -5.47
C SER A 116 11.85 -11.23 -4.47
N GLY A 117 12.46 -10.14 -4.91
CA GLY A 117 12.89 -9.07 -4.01
C GLY A 117 11.71 -8.32 -3.39
N GLU A 118 11.83 -7.99 -2.08
CA GLU A 118 10.82 -7.25 -1.32
C GLU A 118 11.42 -6.08 -0.55
N SER A 119 10.73 -4.93 -0.61
CA SER A 119 10.93 -3.81 0.32
C SER A 119 9.89 -3.91 1.42
N ILE A 120 10.32 -3.96 2.67
CA ILE A 120 9.49 -4.17 3.85
C ILE A 120 9.59 -2.94 4.76
N THR A 121 8.47 -2.31 5.08
CA THR A 121 8.39 -1.30 6.13
C THR A 121 8.03 -1.98 7.45
N ILE A 122 8.80 -1.70 8.50
CA ILE A 122 8.63 -2.24 9.84
C ILE A 122 8.52 -1.07 10.81
N CYS A 123 7.36 -0.89 11.43
CA CYS A 123 7.08 0.23 12.32
C CYS A 123 6.54 -0.24 13.66
N ASP A 124 6.99 0.42 14.72
CA ASP A 124 6.40 0.34 16.05
C ASP A 124 6.10 1.76 16.59
N PRO A 125 5.58 1.95 17.82
CA PRO A 125 5.30 3.28 18.36
C PRO A 125 6.49 4.24 18.46
N ASN A 126 7.72 3.74 18.37
CA ASN A 126 8.93 4.50 18.68
C ASN A 126 9.87 4.68 17.49
N GLU A 127 9.84 3.76 16.53
CA GLU A 127 10.73 3.82 15.38
C GLU A 127 10.15 3.15 14.13
N ALA A 128 10.68 3.54 12.97
CA ALA A 128 10.35 2.97 11.67
C ALA A 128 11.64 2.55 10.95
N TRP A 129 11.54 1.43 10.22
CA TRP A 129 12.63 0.85 9.46
C TRP A 129 12.16 0.48 8.04
N ILE A 130 13.05 0.63 7.07
CA ILE A 130 12.93 0.02 5.75
C ILE A 130 13.91 -1.14 5.65
N MET A 131 13.43 -2.33 5.27
CA MET A 131 14.25 -3.51 5.04
C MET A 131 14.06 -3.98 3.60
N GLU A 132 15.14 -4.22 2.88
CA GLU A 132 15.10 -4.82 1.54
C GLU A 132 15.76 -6.18 1.55
N ILE A 133 15.08 -7.16 0.94
CA ILE A 133 15.48 -8.58 0.99
C ILE A 133 15.30 -9.23 -0.38
N ILE A 134 16.24 -10.10 -0.76
CA ILE A 134 16.15 -10.94 -1.95
C ILE A 134 16.83 -12.29 -1.69
N GLY A 135 16.35 -13.36 -2.31
CA GLY A 135 16.93 -14.70 -2.18
C GLY A 135 18.36 -14.81 -2.72
N LYS A 136 18.96 -15.99 -2.55
CA LYS A 136 20.30 -16.32 -3.02
C LYS A 136 20.32 -17.24 -4.26
N GLY A 137 19.16 -17.49 -4.86
CA GLY A 137 18.99 -18.37 -6.01
C GLY A 137 18.85 -19.85 -5.65
N PRO A 138 18.55 -20.71 -6.65
CA PRO A 138 18.33 -22.13 -6.45
C PRO A 138 19.52 -22.83 -5.75
N GLY A 139 19.20 -23.76 -4.85
CA GLY A 139 20.19 -24.54 -4.09
C GLY A 139 20.91 -23.78 -2.97
N ARG A 140 20.55 -22.50 -2.72
CA ARG A 140 21.13 -21.70 -1.63
C ARG A 140 20.05 -21.26 -0.65
N LYS A 141 20.19 -21.64 0.59
CA LYS A 141 19.32 -21.23 1.70
C LYS A 141 19.64 -19.82 2.17
N GLY A 142 18.67 -19.16 2.81
CA GLY A 142 18.82 -17.80 3.30
C GLY A 142 18.48 -16.72 2.25
N ALA A 143 18.82 -15.48 2.59
CA ALA A 143 18.62 -14.31 1.75
C ALA A 143 19.75 -13.29 1.98
N VAL A 144 19.93 -12.35 1.05
CA VAL A 144 20.68 -11.12 1.30
C VAL A 144 19.69 -10.00 1.59
N TRP A 145 20.02 -9.14 2.54
CA TRP A 145 19.11 -8.10 3.00
C TRP A 145 19.86 -6.98 3.72
N VAL A 146 19.22 -5.83 3.78
CA VAL A 146 19.65 -4.67 4.56
C VAL A 146 18.45 -3.96 5.16
N ALA A 147 18.52 -3.54 6.42
CA ALA A 147 17.51 -2.78 7.13
C ALA A 147 18.11 -1.45 7.64
N LEU A 148 17.44 -0.34 7.35
CA LEU A 148 17.83 1.00 7.77
C LEU A 148 16.74 1.65 8.61
N ARG A 149 17.13 2.25 9.75
CA ARG A 149 16.23 3.05 10.57
C ARG A 149 15.94 4.37 9.87
N ILE A 150 14.67 4.67 9.69
CA ILE A 150 14.22 5.94 9.12
C ILE A 150 14.37 7.02 10.19
N PRO A 151 14.99 8.20 9.89
CA PRO A 151 15.09 9.29 10.85
C PRO A 151 13.71 9.77 11.33
N ASP A 152 13.59 10.13 12.61
CA ASP A 152 12.31 10.43 13.27
C ASP A 152 11.56 11.64 12.67
N ASP A 153 12.28 12.55 12.00
CA ASP A 153 11.73 13.73 11.35
C ASP A 153 11.58 13.59 9.83
N CYS A 154 11.64 12.36 9.31
CA CYS A 154 11.56 12.07 7.89
C CYS A 154 10.34 11.19 7.54
N ILE A 155 9.89 11.33 6.30
CA ILE A 155 8.99 10.41 5.62
C ILE A 155 9.76 9.54 4.63
N CYS A 156 9.38 8.28 4.54
CA CYS A 156 9.93 7.30 3.62
C CYS A 156 8.80 6.60 2.88
N ALA A 157 9.01 6.30 1.62
CA ALA A 157 8.07 5.52 0.83
C ALA A 157 8.82 4.58 -0.12
N HIS A 158 8.21 3.48 -0.44
CA HIS A 158 8.66 2.55 -1.46
C HIS A 158 7.46 2.04 -2.27
N ALA A 159 7.74 1.67 -3.48
CA ALA A 159 6.82 1.01 -4.38
C ALA A 159 7.57 -0.19 -4.99
N ASN A 160 7.20 -0.67 -6.17
CA ASN A 160 7.79 -1.87 -6.76
C ASN A 160 9.23 -1.67 -7.32
N LEU A 161 10.12 -1.03 -6.54
CA LEU A 161 11.52 -0.83 -6.85
C LEU A 161 12.34 -0.77 -5.56
N SER A 162 13.52 -1.41 -5.53
CA SER A 162 14.47 -1.28 -4.44
C SER A 162 14.94 0.17 -4.29
N ARG A 163 15.02 0.66 -3.07
CA ARG A 163 15.32 2.06 -2.76
C ARG A 163 16.66 2.25 -2.07
N ILE A 164 17.14 1.24 -1.33
CA ILE A 164 18.38 1.33 -0.55
C ILE A 164 19.58 1.23 -1.49
N ARG A 165 20.40 2.27 -1.52
CA ARG A 165 21.66 2.32 -2.25
C ARG A 165 22.83 2.00 -1.32
N GLN A 166 23.72 2.97 -1.10
CA GLN A 166 24.81 2.84 -0.13
C GLN A 166 24.28 2.86 1.30
N PHE A 167 24.88 2.08 2.15
CA PHE A 167 24.58 2.03 3.58
C PHE A 167 25.87 1.78 4.37
N PRO A 168 25.94 2.19 5.65
CA PRO A 168 27.14 2.01 6.45
C PRO A 168 27.37 0.52 6.76
N LEU A 169 28.54 0.00 6.43
CA LEU A 169 28.98 -1.32 6.84
C LEU A 169 29.61 -1.28 8.24
N GLU A 170 29.65 -2.42 8.89
CA GLU A 170 30.30 -2.61 10.17
C GLU A 170 31.76 -2.08 10.10
N GLY A 171 32.13 -1.14 10.96
CA GLY A 171 33.40 -0.43 10.85
C GLY A 171 34.60 -1.36 10.92
N SER A 172 35.62 -1.03 10.13
CA SER A 172 36.91 -1.70 10.15
C SER A 172 37.46 -1.80 11.57
N LYS A 173 38.25 -2.79 11.86
CA LYS A 173 38.96 -3.28 13.08
C LYS A 173 39.13 -2.35 14.30
N SER A 174 38.81 -1.04 14.22
CA SER A 174 38.96 -0.05 15.29
C SER A 174 37.70 0.25 16.11
N GLN A 175 36.49 -0.03 15.62
CA GLN A 175 35.26 0.11 16.40
C GLN A 175 34.80 -1.24 16.95
N LYS A 176 34.70 -1.34 18.29
CA LYS A 176 34.10 -2.50 18.93
C LYS A 176 32.61 -2.56 18.55
N VAL A 177 32.16 -3.70 18.04
CA VAL A 177 30.77 -3.96 17.59
C VAL A 177 29.68 -3.37 18.48
N PRO A 178 29.76 -3.44 19.84
CA PRO A 178 28.73 -2.85 20.71
C PRO A 178 28.56 -1.32 20.63
N LYS A 179 29.46 -0.61 19.92
CA LYS A 179 29.40 0.86 19.74
C LYS A 179 29.15 1.26 18.28
N SER A 180 28.98 0.32 17.38
CA SER A 180 28.73 0.59 15.97
C SER A 180 27.28 1.01 15.74
N LYS A 181 27.08 1.96 14.81
CA LYS A 181 25.75 2.30 14.26
C LYS A 181 25.25 1.24 13.26
N SER A 182 26.14 0.45 12.74
CA SER A 182 25.84 -0.61 11.79
C SER A 182 26.36 -1.95 12.28
N ILE A 183 25.54 -2.99 12.15
CA ILE A 183 25.89 -4.36 12.54
C ILE A 183 25.49 -5.36 11.45
N SER A 184 26.29 -6.39 11.26
CA SER A 184 25.92 -7.52 10.39
C SER A 184 25.08 -8.55 11.14
N SER A 185 24.43 -9.46 10.40
CA SER A 185 23.63 -10.54 10.97
C SER A 185 24.42 -11.51 11.89
N LYS A 186 25.75 -11.45 11.87
CA LYS A 186 26.61 -12.16 12.85
C LYS A 186 26.51 -11.58 14.26
N HIS A 187 25.98 -10.37 14.40
CA HIS A 187 25.96 -9.60 15.64
C HIS A 187 24.54 -9.18 16.07
N LEU A 188 23.50 -9.91 15.65
CA LEU A 188 22.08 -9.61 15.97
C LEU A 188 21.77 -9.50 17.47
N GLN A 189 22.61 -10.05 18.35
CA GLN A 189 22.48 -9.87 19.80
C GLN A 189 22.64 -8.41 20.24
N TYR A 190 23.20 -7.54 19.40
CA TYR A 190 23.36 -6.11 19.67
C TYR A 190 22.30 -5.22 19.03
N ILE A 191 21.30 -5.77 18.34
CA ILE A 191 20.31 -5.00 17.60
C ILE A 191 19.53 -4.02 18.50
N ASN A 192 19.32 -4.37 19.76
CA ASN A 192 18.61 -3.53 20.72
C ASN A 192 19.46 -2.38 21.32
N GLN A 193 20.72 -2.22 20.88
CA GLN A 193 21.51 -1.06 21.27
C GLN A 193 20.97 0.20 20.60
N PRO A 194 20.71 1.30 21.36
CA PRO A 194 20.03 2.49 20.82
C PRO A 194 20.72 3.15 19.61
N GLN A 195 22.05 3.01 19.51
CA GLN A 195 22.84 3.59 18.42
C GLN A 195 22.77 2.77 17.12
N VAL A 196 22.22 1.56 17.11
CA VAL A 196 22.13 0.74 15.89
C VAL A 196 21.04 1.30 15.00
N GLU A 197 21.42 1.73 13.80
CA GLU A 197 20.59 2.35 12.77
C GLU A 197 20.63 1.57 11.43
N CYS A 198 21.55 0.59 11.32
CA CYS A 198 21.70 -0.26 10.15
C CYS A 198 21.98 -1.71 10.56
N VAL A 199 21.26 -2.64 9.95
CA VAL A 199 21.46 -4.10 10.13
C VAL A 199 21.43 -4.76 8.76
N TYR A 200 22.36 -5.68 8.46
CA TYR A 200 22.43 -6.29 7.14
C TYR A 200 22.92 -7.76 7.19
N ALA A 201 22.60 -8.53 6.15
CA ALA A 201 23.12 -9.88 5.97
C ALA A 201 24.65 -9.84 5.85
N TRP A 202 25.35 -10.60 6.67
CA TRP A 202 26.81 -10.55 6.78
C TRP A 202 27.56 -10.75 5.46
N ASP A 203 26.96 -11.44 4.52
CA ASP A 203 27.54 -11.78 3.22
C ASP A 203 26.95 -10.95 2.05
N VAL A 204 26.20 -9.89 2.33
CA VAL A 204 25.48 -9.10 1.31
C VAL A 204 26.42 -8.52 0.23
N VAL A 205 27.64 -8.11 0.58
CA VAL A 205 28.62 -7.58 -0.37
C VAL A 205 29.40 -8.72 -1.06
N ASP A 206 29.84 -9.70 -0.29
CA ASP A 206 30.62 -10.84 -0.82
C ASP A 206 29.80 -11.69 -1.78
N PHE A 207 28.51 -11.88 -1.50
CA PHE A 207 27.59 -12.58 -2.39
C PHE A 207 27.41 -11.82 -3.72
N ALA A 208 27.29 -10.50 -3.69
CA ALA A 208 27.22 -9.68 -4.91
C ALA A 208 28.50 -9.79 -5.74
N ARG A 209 29.68 -9.83 -5.10
CA ARG A 209 30.96 -10.08 -5.79
C ARG A 209 31.04 -11.46 -6.39
N GLU A 210 30.65 -12.48 -5.64
CA GLU A 210 30.63 -13.87 -6.14
C GLU A 210 29.75 -14.01 -7.39
N LYS A 211 28.62 -13.31 -7.42
CA LYS A 211 27.68 -13.30 -8.56
C LYS A 211 28.15 -12.40 -9.72
N GLY A 212 29.18 -11.60 -9.54
CA GLY A 212 29.63 -10.62 -10.53
C GLY A 212 28.74 -9.39 -10.66
N TYR A 213 27.89 -9.12 -9.66
CA TYR A 213 27.02 -7.95 -9.63
C TYR A 213 27.71 -6.69 -9.12
N PHE A 214 28.85 -6.87 -8.43
CA PHE A 214 29.64 -5.80 -7.87
C PHE A 214 31.15 -6.15 -7.87
N SER A 215 32.02 -5.15 -8.14
CA SER A 215 33.48 -5.35 -8.17
C SER A 215 34.25 -4.19 -7.49
N GLY A 216 33.58 -3.22 -6.88
CA GLY A 216 34.20 -2.08 -6.23
C GLY A 216 34.69 -2.32 -4.81
N ARG A 217 35.08 -1.24 -4.12
CA ARG A 217 35.38 -1.26 -2.68
C ARG A 217 34.08 -1.34 -1.88
N ASP A 218 34.13 -1.85 -0.64
CA ASP A 218 32.97 -2.03 0.23
C ASP A 218 32.14 -0.75 0.41
N GLU A 219 32.81 0.39 0.52
CA GLU A 219 32.15 1.70 0.71
C GLU A 219 31.37 2.17 -0.54
N GLU A 220 31.65 1.58 -1.70
CA GLU A 220 30.96 1.89 -2.97
C GLU A 220 29.76 0.96 -3.22
N PHE A 221 29.57 -0.04 -2.37
CA PHE A 221 28.50 -1.01 -2.54
C PHE A 221 27.13 -0.36 -2.42
N SER A 222 26.27 -0.61 -3.42
CA SER A 222 24.87 -0.20 -3.45
C SER A 222 23.99 -1.45 -3.55
N PHE A 223 23.10 -1.65 -2.58
CA PHE A 223 22.20 -2.81 -2.58
C PHE A 223 21.32 -2.82 -3.84
N ARG A 224 20.65 -1.68 -4.14
CA ARG A 224 19.80 -1.53 -5.32
C ARG A 224 20.56 -1.83 -6.61
N ASP A 225 21.71 -1.19 -6.80
CA ASP A 225 22.44 -1.30 -8.08
C ASP A 225 22.96 -2.74 -8.30
N ALA A 226 23.29 -3.46 -7.21
CA ALA A 226 23.69 -4.86 -7.27
C ALA A 226 22.51 -5.81 -7.52
N TYR A 227 21.39 -5.63 -6.81
CA TYR A 227 20.31 -6.62 -6.76
C TYR A 227 19.04 -6.24 -7.51
N CYS A 228 18.83 -4.96 -7.80
CA CYS A 228 17.67 -4.43 -8.53
C CYS A 228 18.08 -3.21 -9.37
N PRO A 229 18.91 -3.38 -10.41
CA PRO A 229 19.34 -2.26 -11.25
C PRO A 229 18.14 -1.58 -11.90
N ILE A 230 18.23 -0.24 -12.01
CA ILE A 230 17.15 0.58 -12.56
C ILE A 230 17.15 0.60 -14.08
N ASP A 231 15.95 0.77 -14.64
CA ASP A 231 15.67 1.18 -16.01
C ASP A 231 14.53 2.20 -16.02
N PHE A 232 14.18 2.70 -17.20
CA PHE A 232 13.11 3.69 -17.35
C PHE A 232 11.75 3.14 -16.86
N GLU A 233 11.42 1.91 -17.23
CA GLU A 233 10.10 1.34 -16.93
C GLU A 233 9.90 1.17 -15.44
N ASN A 234 10.87 0.59 -14.73
CA ASN A 234 10.74 0.37 -13.30
C ASN A 234 10.76 1.68 -12.49
N VAL A 235 11.52 2.71 -12.93
CA VAL A 235 11.47 4.04 -12.31
C VAL A 235 10.13 4.72 -12.53
N ARG A 236 9.62 4.71 -13.77
CA ARG A 236 8.32 5.29 -14.11
C ARG A 236 7.16 4.55 -13.44
N TYR A 237 7.25 3.23 -13.33
CA TYR A 237 6.25 2.41 -12.67
C TYR A 237 6.24 2.60 -11.15
N ALA A 238 7.41 2.63 -10.51
CA ALA A 238 7.55 2.60 -9.06
C ALA A 238 7.91 3.96 -8.45
N ASP A 239 9.07 4.53 -8.82
CA ASP A 239 9.56 5.74 -8.18
C ASP A 239 8.73 6.98 -8.49
N ALA A 240 7.93 6.99 -9.57
CA ALA A 240 6.96 8.05 -9.81
C ALA A 240 5.93 8.17 -8.67
N ARG A 241 5.46 7.04 -8.11
CA ARG A 241 4.55 7.02 -6.95
C ARG A 241 5.22 7.57 -5.69
N VAL A 242 6.48 7.19 -5.45
CA VAL A 242 7.26 7.70 -4.34
C VAL A 242 7.52 9.20 -4.49
N TRP A 243 7.85 9.65 -5.70
CA TRP A 243 8.04 11.07 -6.01
C TRP A 243 6.75 11.87 -5.75
N SER A 244 5.58 11.37 -6.18
CA SER A 244 4.30 12.03 -5.96
C SER A 244 3.99 12.15 -4.46
N PHE A 245 4.17 11.07 -3.69
CA PHE A 245 4.01 11.11 -2.23
C PHE A 245 4.94 12.14 -1.58
N PHE A 246 6.23 12.17 -1.93
CA PHE A 246 7.15 13.16 -1.38
C PHE A 246 6.79 14.59 -1.80
N ARG A 247 6.32 14.79 -3.03
CA ARG A 247 5.94 16.10 -3.57
C ARG A 247 4.76 16.73 -2.83
N HIS A 248 3.84 15.94 -2.30
CA HIS A 248 2.75 16.46 -1.49
C HIS A 248 3.23 17.11 -0.18
N HIS A 249 4.42 16.76 0.29
CA HIS A 249 4.93 17.16 1.60
C HIS A 249 6.23 17.93 1.56
N ARG A 250 6.82 18.06 0.38
CA ARG A 250 8.08 18.77 0.20
C ARG A 250 8.12 19.49 -1.13
N SER A 251 8.31 20.80 -1.07
CA SER A 251 8.14 21.73 -2.19
C SER A 251 9.22 21.65 -3.27
N ASP A 252 10.41 21.09 -2.98
CA ASP A 252 11.54 21.03 -3.92
C ASP A 252 11.60 19.72 -4.74
N MET A 253 10.60 18.86 -4.66
CA MET A 253 10.63 17.53 -5.28
C MET A 253 10.54 17.52 -6.81
N ASP A 254 10.08 18.59 -7.43
CA ASP A 254 10.01 18.70 -8.91
C ASP A 254 11.42 18.69 -9.56
N GLN A 255 12.48 18.94 -8.81
CA GLN A 255 13.86 18.78 -9.29
C GLN A 255 14.19 17.33 -9.73
N TYR A 256 13.44 16.33 -9.26
CA TYR A 256 13.60 14.91 -9.60
C TYR A 256 12.75 14.45 -10.80
N LEU A 257 11.97 15.34 -11.42
CA LEU A 257 11.22 15.01 -12.65
C LEU A 257 12.09 14.46 -13.79
N PRO A 258 13.31 14.97 -14.04
CA PRO A 258 14.20 14.37 -15.04
C PRO A 258 14.51 12.89 -14.73
N TYR A 259 14.76 12.53 -13.46
CA TYR A 259 14.96 11.14 -13.05
C TYR A 259 13.72 10.28 -13.34
N ILE A 260 12.52 10.76 -12.98
CA ILE A 260 11.25 10.08 -13.26
C ILE A 260 11.00 9.93 -14.77
N ASN A 261 11.53 10.83 -15.58
CA ASN A 261 11.46 10.78 -17.05
C ASN A 261 12.56 9.93 -17.70
N GLY A 262 13.42 9.26 -16.91
CA GLY A 262 14.51 8.42 -17.42
C GLY A 262 15.75 9.20 -17.87
N GLU A 263 15.85 10.49 -17.53
CA GLU A 263 16.98 11.34 -17.85
C GLU A 263 18.04 11.27 -16.73
N PHE A 264 18.54 10.06 -16.47
CA PHE A 264 19.36 9.72 -15.28
C PHE A 264 20.67 10.51 -15.16
N ASP A 265 21.18 11.04 -16.27
CA ASP A 265 22.40 11.87 -16.29
C ASP A 265 22.14 13.35 -15.94
N ARG A 266 20.89 13.77 -15.81
CA ARG A 266 20.49 15.18 -15.62
C ARG A 266 20.19 15.58 -14.19
N CYS A 267 19.98 14.62 -13.31
CA CYS A 267 19.73 14.88 -11.91
C CYS A 267 20.11 13.67 -11.03
N ASP A 268 20.18 13.92 -9.73
CA ASP A 268 20.38 12.85 -8.75
C ASP A 268 19.17 11.91 -8.71
N HIS A 269 19.42 10.70 -8.20
CA HIS A 269 18.36 9.74 -7.90
C HIS A 269 17.46 10.25 -6.76
N LEU A 270 16.20 9.84 -6.79
CA LEU A 270 15.24 10.17 -5.74
C LEU A 270 15.77 9.72 -4.36
N PRO A 271 15.76 10.57 -3.33
CA PRO A 271 16.25 10.24 -2.00
C PRO A 271 15.43 9.13 -1.34
N LEU A 272 16.06 8.35 -0.45
CA LEU A 272 15.39 7.24 0.25
C LEU A 272 14.28 7.76 1.19
N TRP A 273 14.53 8.88 1.85
CA TRP A 273 13.58 9.61 2.71
C TRP A 273 13.77 11.10 2.56
N VAL A 274 12.78 11.86 2.93
CA VAL A 274 12.82 13.33 2.94
C VAL A 274 12.25 13.85 4.26
N LYS A 275 12.76 14.99 4.71
CA LYS A 275 12.11 15.74 5.77
C LYS A 275 10.97 16.53 5.16
N PRO A 276 9.72 16.37 5.62
CA PRO A 276 8.59 17.13 5.11
C PRO A 276 8.69 18.60 5.55
N ASP A 277 8.08 19.50 4.77
CA ASP A 277 8.03 20.93 5.10
C ASP A 277 7.16 21.18 6.35
N GLU A 278 6.12 20.37 6.55
CA GLU A 278 5.22 20.41 7.71
C GLU A 278 4.93 18.97 8.22
N PRO A 279 4.62 18.82 9.52
CA PRO A 279 4.22 17.52 10.07
C PRO A 279 2.95 16.97 9.41
N LEU A 280 2.91 15.66 9.16
CA LEU A 280 1.78 14.97 8.54
C LEU A 280 0.76 14.51 9.58
N SER A 281 -0.51 14.68 9.27
CA SER A 281 -1.64 14.03 9.96
C SER A 281 -1.96 12.65 9.35
N MET A 282 -2.83 11.88 10.02
CA MET A 282 -3.38 10.63 9.46
C MET A 282 -4.18 10.90 8.18
N GLN A 283 -4.96 11.98 8.16
CA GLN A 283 -5.77 12.39 7.02
C GLN A 283 -4.91 12.75 5.80
N ASP A 284 -3.73 13.36 6.02
CA ASP A 284 -2.78 13.65 4.94
C ASP A 284 -2.31 12.35 4.29
N VAL A 285 -1.86 11.38 5.08
CA VAL A 285 -1.40 10.08 4.56
C VAL A 285 -2.53 9.32 3.86
N GLN A 286 -3.75 9.34 4.41
CA GLN A 286 -4.91 8.70 3.76
C GLN A 286 -5.30 9.37 2.44
N ARG A 287 -5.16 10.69 2.34
CA ARG A 287 -5.34 11.43 1.08
C ARG A 287 -4.29 11.02 0.05
N ASP A 288 -3.03 10.91 0.46
CA ASP A 288 -1.93 10.52 -0.44
C ASP A 288 -2.08 9.11 -0.99
N MET A 289 -2.68 8.20 -0.21
CA MET A 289 -2.98 6.85 -0.69
C MET A 289 -4.06 6.82 -1.80
N ARG A 290 -4.71 7.96 -2.06
CA ARG A 290 -5.73 8.17 -3.10
C ARG A 290 -5.22 8.91 -4.33
N ASP A 291 -3.93 9.14 -4.43
CA ASP A 291 -3.29 9.96 -5.47
C ASP A 291 -3.25 9.27 -6.82
N HIS A 292 -3.50 10.06 -7.89
CA HIS A 292 -3.36 9.68 -9.29
C HIS A 292 -2.48 10.68 -10.06
N PHE A 293 -1.50 11.26 -9.38
CA PHE A 293 -0.59 12.30 -9.89
C PHE A 293 -1.27 13.64 -10.24
N GLU A 294 -2.42 13.94 -9.64
CA GLU A 294 -3.20 15.14 -9.94
C GLU A 294 -2.36 16.42 -9.82
N GLY A 295 -2.52 17.30 -10.80
CA GLY A 295 -1.80 18.57 -10.85
C GLY A 295 -0.31 18.47 -11.21
N THR A 296 0.14 17.34 -11.72
CA THR A 296 1.51 17.10 -12.17
C THR A 296 1.56 16.83 -13.69
N PRO A 297 2.74 16.79 -14.32
CA PRO A 297 2.86 16.33 -15.72
C PRO A 297 2.42 14.88 -15.95
N LEU A 298 2.25 14.09 -14.89
CA LEU A 298 1.81 12.69 -14.93
C LEU A 298 0.32 12.53 -14.61
N ASP A 299 -0.44 13.60 -14.47
CA ASP A 299 -1.85 13.61 -14.07
C ASP A 299 -2.69 12.66 -14.92
N MET A 300 -3.13 11.57 -14.30
CA MET A 300 -3.87 10.51 -14.97
C MET A 300 -5.33 10.89 -15.26
N THR A 301 -5.85 11.99 -14.72
CA THR A 301 -7.18 12.52 -15.03
C THR A 301 -7.19 13.43 -16.26
N ALA A 302 -6.00 13.87 -16.72
CA ALA A 302 -5.85 14.97 -17.66
C ALA A 302 -5.55 14.57 -19.11
N ASP A 303 -5.01 13.38 -19.39
CA ASP A 303 -4.67 12.96 -20.75
C ASP A 303 -5.85 12.37 -21.54
N MET A 304 -5.66 12.12 -22.85
CA MET A 304 -6.68 11.54 -23.72
C MET A 304 -7.16 10.15 -23.28
N THR A 305 -6.31 9.38 -22.62
CA THR A 305 -6.65 8.02 -22.18
C THR A 305 -7.58 8.01 -20.95
N ALA A 306 -7.71 9.16 -20.26
CA ALA A 306 -8.69 9.38 -19.20
C ALA A 306 -10.13 9.48 -19.73
N GLY A 307 -10.30 9.59 -21.05
CA GLY A 307 -11.61 9.69 -21.67
C GLY A 307 -12.35 11.01 -21.37
N PRO A 308 -13.67 11.05 -21.66
CA PRO A 308 -14.46 12.29 -21.57
C PRO A 308 -14.71 12.78 -20.14
N TRP A 309 -14.47 11.97 -19.14
CA TRP A 309 -14.78 12.29 -17.73
C TRP A 309 -13.60 12.08 -16.78
N GLY A 310 -12.37 12.13 -17.30
CA GLY A 310 -11.16 12.14 -16.47
C GLY A 310 -10.98 10.88 -15.63
N MET A 311 -11.22 9.69 -16.17
CA MET A 311 -11.02 8.42 -15.48
C MET A 311 -9.53 8.21 -15.13
N PRO A 312 -9.15 8.12 -13.85
CA PRO A 312 -7.73 8.07 -13.45
C PRO A 312 -7.10 6.69 -13.57
N ILE A 313 -7.87 5.66 -13.85
CA ILE A 313 -7.38 4.28 -14.01
C ILE A 313 -7.19 3.92 -15.48
N ARG A 314 -6.34 2.93 -15.75
CA ARG A 314 -6.03 2.49 -17.11
C ARG A 314 -6.26 0.99 -17.28
N PRO A 315 -6.79 0.56 -18.45
CA PRO A 315 -6.88 -0.87 -18.76
C PRO A 315 -5.48 -1.47 -18.93
N LEU A 316 -5.35 -2.74 -18.60
CA LEU A 316 -4.13 -3.51 -18.84
C LEU A 316 -4.10 -4.06 -20.28
N PRO A 317 -2.92 -4.37 -20.82
CA PRO A 317 -1.60 -4.16 -20.23
C PRO A 317 -1.17 -2.69 -20.23
N MET A 318 -0.20 -2.36 -19.37
CA MET A 318 0.38 -1.01 -19.33
C MET A 318 1.24 -0.72 -20.56
N HIS A 319 1.82 -1.74 -21.16
CA HIS A 319 2.53 -1.65 -22.43
C HIS A 319 1.57 -1.67 -23.60
N PHE A 320 1.82 -0.81 -24.57
CA PHE A 320 1.10 -0.83 -25.84
C PHE A 320 1.99 -0.36 -26.99
N ARG A 321 1.68 -0.80 -28.20
CA ARG A 321 2.42 -0.47 -29.42
C ARG A 321 1.52 0.25 -30.40
N SER A 322 2.00 1.34 -30.96
CA SER A 322 1.31 2.06 -32.03
C SER A 322 1.46 1.36 -33.39
N SER A 323 0.64 1.75 -34.35
CA SER A 323 0.66 1.15 -35.70
C SER A 323 1.96 1.40 -36.46
N ASP A 324 2.72 2.45 -36.12
CA ASP A 324 4.06 2.76 -36.61
C ASP A 324 5.19 2.06 -35.84
N SER A 325 4.83 1.09 -34.99
CA SER A 325 5.75 0.22 -34.26
C SER A 325 6.54 0.92 -33.13
N LEU A 326 6.03 2.02 -32.60
CA LEU A 326 6.58 2.63 -31.39
C LEU A 326 6.00 1.97 -30.16
N ASP A 327 6.86 1.66 -29.21
CA ASP A 327 6.48 1.08 -27.92
C ASP A 327 6.24 2.17 -26.88
N PHE A 328 5.18 2.00 -26.09
CA PHE A 328 4.74 2.93 -25.05
C PHE A 328 4.54 2.18 -23.73
N PHE A 329 4.75 2.91 -22.65
CA PHE A 329 4.50 2.44 -21.29
C PHE A 329 3.73 3.52 -20.51
N ARG A 330 2.69 3.12 -19.75
CA ARG A 330 1.86 4.04 -18.95
C ARG A 330 2.22 4.00 -17.47
N GLU A 331 1.90 5.08 -16.78
CA GLU A 331 2.03 5.23 -15.34
C GLU A 331 1.07 4.30 -14.59
N ARG A 332 1.46 3.93 -13.36
CA ARG A 332 0.59 3.34 -12.34
C ARG A 332 0.50 4.30 -11.16
N PRO A 333 -0.70 4.76 -10.76
CA PRO A 333 -0.86 5.67 -9.62
C PRO A 333 -0.73 4.93 -8.28
N ILE A 334 -0.76 5.68 -7.17
CA ILE A 334 -0.81 5.13 -5.81
C ILE A 334 -2.16 4.44 -5.58
N ALA A 335 -3.27 5.11 -5.93
CA ALA A 335 -4.59 4.49 -5.93
C ALA A 335 -4.86 3.79 -7.26
N THR A 336 -5.28 2.54 -7.23
CA THR A 336 -5.50 1.75 -8.44
C THR A 336 -6.61 0.72 -8.26
N GLN A 337 -7.39 0.51 -9.32
CA GLN A 337 -8.51 -0.45 -9.34
C GLN A 337 -8.16 -1.91 -9.03
N GLN A 338 -6.89 -2.25 -8.95
CA GLN A 338 -6.43 -3.60 -8.63
C GLN A 338 -6.09 -3.78 -7.15
N SER A 339 -6.35 -2.78 -6.31
CA SER A 339 -6.16 -2.91 -4.87
C SER A 339 -7.19 -3.88 -4.28
N GLY A 340 -6.72 -4.86 -3.51
CA GLY A 340 -7.61 -5.74 -2.75
C GLY A 340 -8.03 -5.12 -1.43
N PHE A 341 -7.10 -4.43 -0.77
CA PHE A 341 -7.36 -3.66 0.45
C PHE A 341 -6.37 -2.51 0.61
N THR A 342 -6.78 -1.54 1.39
CA THR A 342 -5.96 -0.41 1.81
C THR A 342 -5.98 -0.25 3.32
N MET A 343 -4.88 0.22 3.90
CA MET A 343 -4.81 0.48 5.33
C MET A 343 -3.84 1.61 5.67
N THR A 344 -4.14 2.31 6.75
CA THR A 344 -3.22 3.25 7.40
C THR A 344 -3.18 2.95 8.88
N CYS A 345 -2.00 2.65 9.40
CA CYS A 345 -1.77 2.25 10.78
C CYS A 345 -1.28 3.42 11.62
N GLN A 346 -1.96 3.64 12.74
CA GLN A 346 -1.58 4.61 13.76
C GLN A 346 -1.03 3.88 14.98
N MET A 347 0.19 4.21 15.39
CA MET A 347 0.83 3.71 16.60
C MET A 347 1.04 4.88 17.57
N ARG A 348 0.64 4.72 18.84
CA ARG A 348 0.62 5.79 19.84
C ARG A 348 1.31 5.35 21.11
N SER A 349 2.59 5.68 21.29
CA SER A 349 3.42 5.29 22.44
C SER A 349 2.94 5.83 23.78
N TRP A 350 2.11 6.88 23.79
CA TRP A 350 1.54 7.51 24.98
C TRP A 350 0.26 6.83 25.49
N LEU A 351 -0.22 5.81 24.81
CA LEU A 351 -1.39 5.01 25.20
C LEU A 351 -0.97 3.57 25.48
N PRO A 352 -1.76 2.85 26.30
CA PRO A 352 -1.58 1.39 26.44
C PRO A 352 -1.65 0.68 25.08
N ASP A 353 -0.89 -0.38 24.88
CA ASP A 353 -0.78 -1.08 23.58
C ASP A 353 -2.14 -1.51 23.02
N ASP A 354 -3.03 -2.01 23.89
CA ASP A 354 -4.37 -2.47 23.53
C ASP A 354 -5.30 -1.37 22.96
N VAL A 355 -4.90 -0.10 23.11
CA VAL A 355 -5.64 1.09 22.64
C VAL A 355 -4.84 1.91 21.66
N GLY A 356 -3.49 1.90 21.81
CA GLY A 356 -2.57 2.74 21.05
C GLY A 356 -2.55 2.42 19.57
N GLY A 357 -2.65 1.14 19.21
CA GLY A 357 -2.64 0.67 17.82
C GLY A 357 -4.02 0.70 17.19
N VAL A 358 -4.15 1.43 16.08
CA VAL A 358 -5.38 1.45 15.26
C VAL A 358 -5.03 1.26 13.80
N THR A 359 -5.60 0.25 13.18
CA THR A 359 -5.56 0.01 11.74
C THR A 359 -6.81 0.63 11.11
N TRP A 360 -6.65 1.70 10.36
CA TRP A 360 -7.69 2.28 9.53
C TRP A 360 -7.71 1.48 8.22
N PHE A 361 -8.73 0.65 8.04
CA PHE A 361 -8.77 -0.40 7.03
C PHE A 361 -10.01 -0.31 6.15
N ASN A 362 -9.89 -0.69 4.88
CA ASN A 362 -11.01 -1.13 4.06
C ASN A 362 -10.54 -2.05 2.93
N CYS A 363 -11.48 -2.79 2.34
CA CYS A 363 -11.26 -3.61 1.15
C CYS A 363 -11.49 -2.78 -0.10
N ASP A 364 -10.77 -3.08 -1.20
CA ASP A 364 -10.79 -2.40 -2.48
C ASP A 364 -9.88 -1.16 -2.55
N ASP A 365 -9.98 -0.38 -3.59
CA ASP A 365 -9.17 0.78 -3.94
C ASP A 365 -9.30 1.93 -2.93
N ALA A 366 -8.17 2.46 -2.47
CA ALA A 366 -8.10 3.56 -1.50
C ALA A 366 -8.92 4.78 -1.91
N ASP A 367 -9.00 5.09 -3.22
CA ASP A 367 -9.77 6.21 -3.74
C ASP A 367 -11.27 6.04 -3.56
N MET A 368 -11.76 4.79 -3.63
CA MET A 368 -13.18 4.43 -3.65
C MET A 368 -13.73 3.93 -2.31
N VAL A 369 -12.98 4.03 -1.22
CA VAL A 369 -13.38 3.53 0.11
C VAL A 369 -13.26 4.59 1.19
N ALA A 370 -14.01 4.42 2.30
CA ALA A 370 -13.77 5.13 3.55
C ALA A 370 -12.97 4.25 4.50
N TYR A 371 -11.92 4.79 5.11
CA TYR A 371 -11.11 4.08 6.09
C TYR A 371 -11.89 3.85 7.40
N VAL A 372 -11.98 2.59 7.83
CA VAL A 372 -12.69 2.16 9.05
C VAL A 372 -11.69 1.85 10.16
N PRO A 373 -11.74 2.49 11.34
CA PRO A 373 -10.78 2.25 12.41
C PRO A 373 -11.06 0.91 13.12
N LEU A 374 -10.04 0.05 13.16
CA LEU A 374 -10.00 -1.24 13.84
C LEU A 374 -8.87 -1.24 14.87
N TYR A 375 -9.17 -1.55 16.12
CA TYR A 375 -8.15 -1.57 17.18
C TYR A 375 -7.34 -2.87 17.15
N CYS A 376 -6.03 -2.78 17.42
CA CYS A 376 -5.11 -3.93 17.33
C CYS A 376 -5.42 -5.06 18.34
N CYS A 377 -6.18 -4.76 19.39
CA CYS A 377 -6.56 -5.73 20.43
C CYS A 377 -7.86 -6.48 20.17
N ILE A 378 -8.60 -6.16 19.09
CA ILE A 378 -9.89 -6.83 18.81
C ILE A 378 -9.69 -8.32 18.58
N THR A 379 -10.65 -9.11 19.03
CA THR A 379 -10.67 -10.57 18.88
C THR A 379 -11.84 -11.06 18.02
N GLN A 380 -12.60 -10.10 17.45
CA GLN A 380 -13.70 -10.37 16.55
C GLN A 380 -13.53 -9.49 15.30
N VAL A 381 -13.34 -10.12 14.15
CA VAL A 381 -13.31 -9.45 12.86
C VAL A 381 -14.73 -9.04 12.49
N PRO A 382 -14.98 -7.78 12.12
CA PRO A 382 -16.28 -7.37 11.57
C PRO A 382 -16.66 -8.22 10.34
N ASP A 383 -17.90 -8.69 10.28
CA ASP A 383 -18.37 -9.62 9.25
C ASP A 383 -18.05 -9.18 7.81
N PRO A 384 -18.22 -7.88 7.42
CA PRO A 384 -17.92 -7.46 6.07
C PRO A 384 -16.46 -7.63 5.63
N PHE A 385 -15.52 -7.72 6.58
CA PHE A 385 -14.09 -7.83 6.32
C PHE A 385 -13.56 -9.28 6.42
N ARG A 386 -14.39 -10.25 6.80
CA ARG A 386 -13.96 -11.65 6.92
C ARG A 386 -13.67 -12.27 5.55
N PRO A 387 -12.63 -13.13 5.45
CA PRO A 387 -12.32 -13.82 4.19
C PRO A 387 -13.50 -14.61 3.60
N GLU A 388 -14.29 -15.28 4.44
CA GLU A 388 -15.46 -16.07 4.03
C GLU A 388 -16.58 -15.23 3.42
N ASN A 389 -16.68 -13.94 3.78
CA ASN A 389 -17.66 -12.99 3.24
C ASN A 389 -17.13 -12.22 2.02
N ASN A 390 -15.85 -12.37 1.67
CA ASN A 390 -15.21 -11.72 0.52
C ASN A 390 -14.74 -12.76 -0.52
N PRO A 391 -15.63 -13.57 -1.07
CA PRO A 391 -15.28 -14.59 -2.05
C PRO A 391 -14.77 -13.93 -3.34
N ARG A 392 -13.70 -14.51 -3.92
CA ARG A 392 -13.03 -13.93 -5.09
C ARG A 392 -13.91 -13.89 -6.35
N ASN A 393 -14.76 -14.88 -6.54
CA ASN A 393 -15.49 -15.12 -7.79
C ASN A 393 -17.02 -15.07 -7.62
N GLU A 394 -17.51 -14.51 -6.52
CA GLU A 394 -18.93 -14.42 -6.24
C GLU A 394 -19.26 -13.06 -5.60
N PHE A 395 -20.21 -12.33 -6.19
CA PHE A 395 -20.66 -11.06 -5.65
C PHE A 395 -21.53 -11.26 -4.40
N SER A 396 -21.28 -10.46 -3.36
CA SER A 396 -22.09 -10.44 -2.14
C SER A 396 -22.32 -9.02 -1.65
N PHE A 397 -23.55 -8.69 -1.28
CA PHE A 397 -23.88 -7.43 -0.60
C PHE A 397 -23.40 -7.38 0.87
N GLU A 398 -22.97 -8.49 1.42
CA GLU A 398 -22.38 -8.58 2.78
C GLU A 398 -20.87 -8.36 2.76
N SER A 399 -20.26 -8.42 1.59
CA SER A 399 -18.83 -8.21 1.36
C SER A 399 -18.48 -6.73 1.30
N ALA A 400 -17.53 -6.29 2.11
CA ALA A 400 -16.98 -4.94 2.00
C ALA A 400 -16.28 -4.73 0.66
N PHE A 401 -15.50 -5.74 0.19
CA PHE A 401 -14.84 -5.67 -1.10
C PHE A 401 -15.84 -5.46 -2.25
N TRP A 402 -16.86 -6.31 -2.34
CA TRP A 402 -17.80 -6.24 -3.47
C TRP A 402 -18.70 -5.00 -3.42
N MET A 403 -19.05 -4.52 -2.23
CA MET A 403 -19.82 -3.27 -2.09
C MET A 403 -19.01 -2.06 -2.51
N ASN A 404 -17.74 -1.98 -2.12
CA ASN A 404 -16.84 -0.90 -2.53
C ASN A 404 -16.57 -0.98 -4.03
N ASN A 405 -16.23 -2.16 -4.55
CA ASN A 405 -15.94 -2.40 -5.96
C ASN A 405 -17.15 -2.10 -6.87
N TRP A 406 -18.37 -2.37 -6.41
CA TRP A 406 -19.58 -1.98 -7.12
C TRP A 406 -19.70 -0.46 -7.25
N VAL A 407 -19.45 0.30 -6.19
CA VAL A 407 -19.43 1.78 -6.24
C VAL A 407 -18.29 2.24 -7.16
N ALA A 408 -17.09 1.69 -7.04
CA ALA A 408 -15.95 2.01 -7.88
C ALA A 408 -16.25 1.83 -9.37
N ASN A 409 -16.84 0.69 -9.75
CA ASN A 409 -17.23 0.40 -11.14
C ASN A 409 -18.34 1.34 -11.69
N MET A 410 -19.12 1.98 -10.83
CA MET A 410 -20.05 3.03 -11.25
C MET A 410 -19.36 4.39 -11.42
N VAL A 411 -18.46 4.74 -10.50
CA VAL A 411 -17.82 6.06 -10.43
C VAL A 411 -16.72 6.22 -11.50
N TYR A 412 -15.82 5.26 -11.63
CA TYR A 412 -14.66 5.39 -12.53
C TYR A 412 -15.02 5.73 -13.99
N PRO A 413 -15.99 5.09 -14.65
CA PRO A 413 -16.32 5.41 -16.05
C PRO A 413 -16.86 6.85 -16.24
N ARG A 414 -17.31 7.50 -15.16
CA ARG A 414 -17.82 8.88 -15.16
C ARG A 414 -17.25 9.68 -13.98
N TYR A 415 -15.96 9.56 -13.77
CA TYR A 415 -15.24 9.99 -12.58
C TYR A 415 -15.54 11.45 -12.20
N SER A 416 -15.25 12.42 -13.07
CA SER A 416 -15.48 13.84 -12.79
C SER A 416 -16.94 14.20 -12.48
N MET A 417 -17.90 13.41 -12.95
CA MET A 417 -19.32 13.62 -12.67
C MET A 417 -19.75 13.08 -11.32
N MET A 418 -19.17 11.93 -10.90
CA MET A 418 -19.69 11.13 -9.77
C MET A 418 -18.80 11.20 -8.53
N ILE A 419 -17.54 11.53 -8.68
CA ILE A 419 -16.56 11.50 -7.57
C ILE A 419 -16.94 12.42 -6.42
N GLY A 420 -17.57 13.57 -6.70
CA GLY A 420 -18.01 14.51 -5.65
C GLY A 420 -19.03 13.91 -4.67
N ASP A 421 -20.01 13.15 -5.18
CA ASP A 421 -20.99 12.47 -4.31
C ASP A 421 -20.34 11.35 -3.51
N MET A 422 -19.39 10.61 -4.11
CA MET A 422 -18.64 9.57 -3.41
C MET A 422 -17.75 10.18 -2.32
N ARG A 423 -17.02 11.27 -2.60
CA ARG A 423 -16.21 12.00 -1.61
C ARG A 423 -17.06 12.51 -0.44
N THR A 424 -18.27 13.00 -0.70
CA THR A 424 -19.19 13.41 0.36
C THR A 424 -19.51 12.25 1.30
N ALA A 425 -19.80 11.07 0.75
CA ALA A 425 -20.08 9.88 1.54
C ALA A 425 -18.86 9.39 2.33
N GLN A 426 -17.67 9.47 1.73
CA GLN A 426 -16.39 9.11 2.31
C GLN A 426 -16.06 10.03 3.49
N SER A 427 -16.07 11.36 3.28
CA SER A 427 -15.80 12.35 4.32
C SER A 427 -16.79 12.26 5.48
N GLU A 428 -18.09 12.09 5.22
CA GLU A 428 -19.11 11.92 6.26
C GLU A 428 -18.78 10.76 7.23
N LEU A 429 -18.25 9.66 6.72
CA LEU A 429 -17.85 8.52 7.56
C LEU A 429 -16.55 8.79 8.30
N GLU A 430 -15.53 9.27 7.59
CA GLU A 430 -14.19 9.47 8.15
C GLU A 430 -14.22 10.58 9.22
N ASP A 431 -14.90 11.69 8.98
CA ASP A 431 -15.09 12.76 9.96
C ASP A 431 -15.80 12.25 11.23
N TYR A 432 -16.83 11.40 11.06
CA TYR A 432 -17.49 10.75 12.18
C TYR A 432 -16.51 9.88 12.98
N TYR A 433 -15.70 9.06 12.31
CA TYR A 433 -14.76 8.17 12.98
C TYR A 433 -13.65 8.93 13.70
N TYR A 434 -13.12 10.00 13.10
CA TYR A 434 -12.12 10.85 13.74
C TYR A 434 -12.69 11.57 14.97
N ALA A 435 -13.87 12.16 14.87
CA ALA A 435 -14.53 12.83 15.98
C ALA A 435 -14.88 11.89 17.14
N ASP A 436 -15.16 10.61 16.85
CA ASP A 436 -15.52 9.62 17.88
C ASP A 436 -14.31 9.06 18.64
N GLN A 437 -13.06 9.23 18.13
CA GLN A 437 -11.84 8.69 18.79
C GLN A 437 -11.68 9.23 20.22
N ASP A 438 -11.90 10.52 20.45
CA ASP A 438 -11.77 11.12 21.79
C ASP A 438 -12.85 10.56 22.74
N SER A 439 -14.08 10.36 22.23
CA SER A 439 -15.17 9.74 22.98
C SER A 439 -14.84 8.29 23.39
N VAL A 440 -14.21 7.54 22.49
CA VAL A 440 -13.75 6.17 22.79
C VAL A 440 -12.69 6.20 23.88
N LEU A 441 -11.67 7.07 23.79
CA LEU A 441 -10.60 7.18 24.77
C LEU A 441 -11.14 7.53 26.17
N GLU A 442 -12.10 8.44 26.27
CA GLU A 442 -12.72 8.79 27.54
C GLU A 442 -13.57 7.62 28.11
N ALA A 443 -14.33 6.94 27.24
CA ALA A 443 -15.15 5.80 27.66
C ALA A 443 -14.35 4.66 28.26
N ILE A 444 -13.16 4.36 27.71
CA ILE A 444 -12.33 3.21 28.14
C ILE A 444 -11.38 3.52 29.28
N LYS A 445 -11.26 4.77 29.70
CA LYS A 445 -10.26 5.29 30.65
C LYS A 445 -10.16 4.49 31.95
N ASN A 446 -11.29 4.07 32.50
CA ASN A 446 -11.39 3.36 33.78
C ASN A 446 -11.76 1.87 33.62
N MET A 447 -11.76 1.35 32.39
CA MET A 447 -12.10 -0.04 32.12
C MET A 447 -10.91 -0.97 32.39
N THR A 448 -11.20 -2.19 32.80
CA THR A 448 -10.18 -3.25 32.83
C THR A 448 -9.73 -3.59 31.39
N PRO A 449 -8.55 -4.20 31.18
CA PRO A 449 -8.14 -4.61 29.84
C PRO A 449 -9.16 -5.52 29.12
N ALA A 450 -9.86 -6.39 29.86
CA ALA A 450 -10.89 -7.26 29.31
C ALA A 450 -12.12 -6.46 28.85
N ASP A 451 -12.62 -5.56 29.71
CA ASP A 451 -13.79 -4.72 29.39
C ASP A 451 -13.47 -3.74 28.21
N ARG A 452 -12.23 -3.20 28.16
CA ARG A 452 -11.78 -2.38 27.03
C ARG A 452 -11.81 -3.16 25.72
N ARG A 453 -11.28 -4.38 25.72
CA ARG A 453 -11.28 -5.25 24.54
C ARG A 453 -12.71 -5.51 24.05
N ASP A 454 -13.63 -5.85 24.94
CA ASP A 454 -15.04 -6.06 24.61
C ASP A 454 -15.70 -4.80 24.04
N TYR A 455 -15.41 -3.64 24.64
CA TYR A 455 -15.89 -2.36 24.15
C TYR A 455 -15.35 -2.05 22.75
N LEU A 456 -14.04 -2.23 22.53
CA LEU A 456 -13.38 -1.96 21.26
C LEU A 456 -13.78 -2.95 20.16
N ASN A 457 -14.07 -4.23 20.49
CA ASN A 457 -14.71 -5.17 19.58
C ASN A 457 -16.05 -4.62 19.07
N LYS A 458 -16.95 -4.23 19.98
CA LYS A 458 -18.27 -3.70 19.63
C LYS A 458 -18.17 -2.41 18.81
N LYS A 459 -17.21 -1.54 19.13
CA LYS A 459 -16.98 -0.28 18.40
C LYS A 459 -16.50 -0.56 16.97
N SER A 460 -15.50 -1.42 16.79
CA SER A 460 -14.97 -1.79 15.47
C SER A 460 -16.06 -2.41 14.58
N ILE A 461 -16.90 -3.29 15.13
CA ILE A 461 -18.04 -3.87 14.41
C ILE A 461 -19.04 -2.77 14.02
N ALA A 462 -19.39 -1.88 14.95
CA ALA A 462 -20.36 -0.80 14.68
C ALA A 462 -19.86 0.19 13.60
N TYR A 463 -18.55 0.44 13.54
CA TYR A 463 -17.95 1.27 12.50
C TYR A 463 -18.05 0.60 11.12
N ALA A 464 -17.73 -0.69 11.01
CA ALA A 464 -17.86 -1.45 9.77
C ALA A 464 -19.33 -1.51 9.29
N ASP A 465 -20.28 -1.77 10.20
CA ASP A 465 -21.70 -1.77 9.89
C ASP A 465 -22.21 -0.40 9.40
N ARG A 466 -21.71 0.69 9.99
CA ARG A 466 -22.03 2.07 9.56
C ARG A 466 -21.52 2.30 8.14
N MET A 467 -20.30 1.89 7.82
CA MET A 467 -19.73 2.00 6.49
C MET A 467 -20.58 1.23 5.47
N MET A 468 -20.90 -0.05 5.72
CA MET A 468 -21.71 -0.86 4.81
C MET A 468 -23.09 -0.23 4.53
N LYS A 469 -23.77 0.26 5.57
CA LYS A 469 -25.06 0.95 5.43
C LYS A 469 -24.95 2.25 4.62
N ARG A 470 -23.85 2.98 4.76
CA ARG A 470 -23.63 4.23 4.03
C ARG A 470 -23.32 3.94 2.55
N TRP A 471 -22.51 2.91 2.27
CA TRP A 471 -22.17 2.51 0.90
C TRP A 471 -23.38 1.94 0.14
N ASP A 472 -24.20 1.13 0.78
CA ASP A 472 -25.47 0.66 0.19
C ASP A 472 -26.37 1.85 -0.21
N ARG A 473 -26.51 2.84 0.66
CA ARG A 473 -27.27 4.08 0.33
C ARG A 473 -26.61 4.86 -0.81
N LEU A 474 -25.27 4.98 -0.79
CA LEU A 474 -24.53 5.66 -1.85
C LEU A 474 -24.74 4.98 -3.20
N ALA A 475 -24.58 3.67 -3.29
CA ALA A 475 -24.75 2.92 -4.53
C ALA A 475 -26.15 3.13 -5.14
N LYS A 476 -27.19 3.03 -4.31
CA LYS A 476 -28.58 3.28 -4.72
C LYS A 476 -28.80 4.72 -5.17
N TYR A 477 -28.22 5.69 -4.48
CA TYR A 477 -28.30 7.10 -4.84
C TYR A 477 -27.62 7.39 -6.19
N LEU A 478 -26.40 6.84 -6.41
CA LEU A 478 -25.66 7.03 -7.65
C LEU A 478 -26.39 6.44 -8.87
N ILE A 479 -26.98 5.25 -8.73
CA ILE A 479 -27.79 4.64 -9.81
C ILE A 479 -28.95 5.55 -10.20
N VAL A 480 -29.66 6.14 -9.24
CA VAL A 480 -30.81 7.02 -9.52
C VAL A 480 -30.35 8.36 -10.09
N LYS A 481 -29.33 8.98 -9.50
CA LYS A 481 -28.87 10.32 -9.89
C LYS A 481 -28.31 10.36 -11.32
N TYR A 482 -27.59 9.32 -11.72
CA TYR A 482 -26.85 9.29 -12.97
C TYR A 482 -27.43 8.31 -14.01
N ASN A 483 -28.70 7.95 -13.86
CA ASN A 483 -29.39 7.11 -14.83
C ASN A 483 -29.46 7.77 -16.21
N ASP A 484 -29.43 6.97 -17.29
CA ASP A 484 -29.58 7.41 -18.70
C ASP A 484 -28.59 8.50 -19.17
N GLN A 485 -27.39 8.56 -18.59
CA GLN A 485 -26.34 9.55 -18.90
C GLN A 485 -26.71 11.01 -18.57
N VAL A 486 -27.78 11.23 -17.81
CA VAL A 486 -28.17 12.55 -17.29
C VAL A 486 -27.78 12.66 -15.81
N VAL A 487 -27.84 13.89 -15.27
CA VAL A 487 -27.66 14.16 -13.84
C VAL A 487 -28.97 14.68 -13.28
N ARG A 488 -29.69 13.86 -12.50
CA ARG A 488 -30.93 14.29 -11.85
C ARG A 488 -30.64 15.35 -10.81
N ARG A 489 -31.46 16.41 -10.81
CA ARG A 489 -31.33 17.51 -9.85
C ARG A 489 -31.86 17.11 -8.46
N VAL A 490 -31.16 17.60 -7.46
CA VAL A 490 -31.51 17.44 -6.06
C VAL A 490 -31.74 18.79 -5.39
N ASP A 491 -32.48 18.80 -4.28
CA ASP A 491 -32.62 19.96 -3.40
C ASP A 491 -31.39 20.16 -2.51
N GLU A 492 -31.41 21.17 -1.65
CA GLU A 492 -30.32 21.46 -0.68
C GLU A 492 -30.07 20.35 0.34
N ASN A 493 -31.02 19.44 0.53
CA ASN A 493 -30.92 18.28 1.41
C ASN A 493 -30.51 16.99 0.67
N GLY A 494 -30.24 17.07 -0.65
CA GLY A 494 -29.88 15.92 -1.48
C GLY A 494 -31.05 15.04 -1.92
N ASN A 495 -32.30 15.47 -1.73
CA ASN A 495 -33.49 14.75 -2.20
C ASN A 495 -33.75 15.04 -3.67
N PHE A 496 -34.13 14.02 -4.43
CA PHE A 496 -34.42 14.19 -5.85
C PHE A 496 -35.64 15.08 -6.07
N LEU A 497 -35.49 16.10 -6.93
CA LEU A 497 -36.59 16.86 -7.42
C LEU A 497 -37.48 15.96 -8.30
N ARG A 498 -38.79 16.19 -8.23
CA ARG A 498 -39.77 15.42 -9.02
C ARG A 498 -39.48 15.48 -10.53
N TRP A 499 -38.98 16.61 -11.01
CA TRP A 499 -38.64 16.87 -12.40
C TRP A 499 -37.34 17.66 -12.49
N GLY A 500 -36.60 17.39 -13.55
CA GLY A 500 -35.39 18.12 -13.89
C GLY A 500 -34.12 17.25 -13.83
N TYR A 501 -33.34 17.41 -14.88
CA TYR A 501 -32.02 16.82 -15.04
C TYR A 501 -31.15 17.75 -15.89
N ASP A 502 -29.86 17.55 -15.78
CA ASP A 502 -28.85 18.19 -16.61
C ASP A 502 -28.26 17.16 -17.56
N THR A 503 -27.77 17.63 -18.72
CA THR A 503 -27.11 16.80 -19.74
C THR A 503 -25.71 17.34 -19.98
N PRO A 504 -24.72 17.02 -19.09
CA PRO A 504 -23.40 17.64 -19.14
C PRO A 504 -22.61 17.33 -20.43
N GLY A 505 -22.88 16.17 -21.06
CA GLY A 505 -22.13 15.74 -22.25
C GLY A 505 -20.67 15.42 -21.94
N TYR A 506 -19.82 15.52 -22.96
CA TYR A 506 -18.37 15.39 -22.84
C TYR A 506 -17.74 16.72 -22.42
N ASP A 507 -16.61 16.67 -21.70
CA ASP A 507 -15.82 17.86 -21.45
C ASP A 507 -15.23 18.48 -22.72
N GLN A 508 -14.93 19.79 -22.71
CA GLN A 508 -14.47 20.51 -23.90
C GLN A 508 -13.11 19.99 -24.39
N ARG A 509 -12.20 19.60 -23.48
CA ARG A 509 -10.90 19.04 -23.83
C ARG A 509 -11.03 17.77 -24.66
N PHE A 510 -11.92 16.86 -24.26
CA PHE A 510 -12.18 15.63 -24.99
C PHE A 510 -12.84 15.92 -26.35
N ILE A 511 -13.80 16.86 -26.41
CA ILE A 511 -14.44 17.29 -27.67
C ILE A 511 -13.39 17.82 -28.66
N ASP A 512 -12.50 18.71 -28.20
CA ASP A 512 -11.45 19.30 -29.05
C ASP A 512 -10.48 18.25 -29.60
N ALA A 513 -10.21 17.20 -28.82
CA ALA A 513 -9.32 16.12 -29.23
C ALA A 513 -9.99 15.14 -30.23
N ILE A 514 -11.26 14.78 -30.03
CA ILE A 514 -11.95 13.80 -30.88
C ILE A 514 -12.54 14.42 -32.15
N ALA A 515 -12.92 15.69 -32.13
CA ALA A 515 -13.56 16.33 -33.28
C ALA A 515 -12.75 16.22 -34.60
N PRO A 516 -11.43 16.45 -34.61
CA PRO A 516 -10.61 16.22 -35.78
C PRO A 516 -10.61 14.76 -36.28
N ALA A 517 -10.64 13.80 -35.34
CA ALA A 517 -10.62 12.37 -35.65
C ALA A 517 -11.94 11.88 -36.28
N THR A 518 -13.05 12.57 -36.04
CA THR A 518 -14.37 12.22 -36.62
C THR A 518 -14.57 12.75 -38.06
N GLY A 519 -13.70 13.64 -38.53
CA GLY A 519 -13.85 14.33 -39.80
C GLY A 519 -15.19 15.07 -39.88
N ASP A 520 -15.88 14.96 -41.04
CA ASP A 520 -17.18 15.62 -41.25
C ASP A 520 -18.40 14.81 -40.76
N ARG A 521 -18.20 13.64 -40.11
CA ARG A 521 -19.31 12.75 -39.75
C ARG A 521 -20.36 13.42 -38.85
N TYR A 522 -19.92 14.19 -37.88
CA TYR A 522 -20.81 14.85 -36.90
C TYR A 522 -20.90 16.36 -37.10
N ARG A 523 -20.24 16.90 -38.16
CA ARG A 523 -20.25 18.32 -38.44
C ARG A 523 -21.65 18.74 -38.88
N LEU A 524 -22.23 19.75 -38.26
CA LEU A 524 -23.50 20.32 -38.69
C LEU A 524 -23.38 20.92 -40.07
N LYS A 525 -24.20 20.45 -41.01
CA LYS A 525 -24.29 20.99 -42.37
C LYS A 525 -25.48 21.91 -42.43
N LYS A 526 -25.27 23.15 -42.93
CA LYS A 526 -26.36 24.09 -43.22
C LYS A 526 -26.97 23.73 -44.59
N VAL A 527 -27.70 22.63 -44.66
CA VAL A 527 -28.43 22.20 -45.85
C VAL A 527 -29.92 22.48 -45.62
N ILE A 528 -30.53 23.28 -46.45
CA ILE A 528 -31.97 23.49 -46.48
C ILE A 528 -32.53 22.58 -47.54
N ASP A 529 -33.35 21.60 -47.19
CA ASP A 529 -34.11 20.81 -48.16
C ASP A 529 -35.18 21.70 -48.82
N ARG A 530 -35.00 22.02 -50.08
CA ARG A 530 -35.93 22.88 -50.85
C ARG A 530 -37.14 22.11 -51.38
N ARG A 531 -37.25 20.79 -51.13
CA ARG A 531 -38.38 19.96 -51.61
C ARG A 531 -39.60 20.05 -50.70
N GLU A 532 -39.47 20.61 -49.51
CA GLU A 532 -40.57 20.83 -48.56
C GLU A 532 -41.13 22.28 -48.57
N ARG A 533 -41.01 23.01 -49.68
CA ARG A 533 -41.66 24.33 -49.88
C ARG A 533 -42.79 24.22 -50.91
#